data_ff0fe901f075229826861ff11acbfe47
#
_entry.id   ff0fe901f075229826861ff11acbfe47
#
_cell.length_a   1.000
_cell.length_b   1.000
_cell.length_c   1.000
_cell.angle_alpha   90.00
_cell.angle_beta   90.00
_cell.angle_gamma   90.00
#
_symmetry.space_group_name_H-M   'P 1'
#
loop_
_entity.id
_entity.type
_entity.pdbx_description
1 polymer ?
#
loop_
_entity_poly.entity_id
_entity_poly.type
_entity_poly.pdbx_seq_one_letter_code
_entity_poly.pdbx_strand_id
1 'polypeptide(L)'
;MLILLHTTSVGVLHRTLGLNVKIGILGSGHIGKTLVRRLAAAGHDVKVANSRGPETIDSETLANGGRAVTAEEAIVDVEVVILSIPFKQIPAVAPLLSSIPSETVVIDTSNYYPARDGEIAAIDQGQVESLWVAEQLGRPIAKAWNAIGSGSFADKDTPAGDPQRIAIPIAADREQDRRVTVELVNDTGLDAVDAGSLSESWRQQPGSPVYCTDLTREQIPQALADADKARLRKRLELVMAVIVERLGPTGYPDGDYLVRINRAVFM
;
A
#
# COMPACT_ATOMS: atom_id res chain seq x y z
N MET A 1 45.85 -17.53 -37.86
CA MET A 1 44.54 -16.89 -38.02
C MET A 1 43.81 -17.07 -36.71
N LEU A 2 43.99 -16.07 -35.81
CA LEU A 2 43.50 -16.12 -34.44
C LEU A 2 42.18 -15.32 -34.39
N ILE A 3 41.09 -16.02 -34.11
CA ILE A 3 39.76 -15.37 -33.96
C ILE A 3 39.65 -14.99 -32.50
N LEU A 4 39.73 -13.67 -32.20
CA LEU A 4 39.39 -13.13 -30.89
C LEU A 4 37.85 -13.07 -30.79
N LEU A 5 37.29 -13.90 -29.94
CA LEU A 5 35.91 -13.78 -29.46
C LEU A 5 35.83 -12.63 -28.44
N HIS A 6 35.29 -11.52 -28.87
CA HIS A 6 34.86 -10.44 -27.96
C HIS A 6 33.60 -10.90 -27.22
N THR A 7 33.75 -11.26 -25.97
CA THR A 7 32.63 -11.36 -25.04
C THR A 7 32.21 -9.94 -24.64
N THR A 8 31.22 -9.38 -25.32
CA THR A 8 30.54 -8.18 -24.87
C THR A 8 29.75 -8.51 -23.62
N SER A 9 30.29 -8.10 -22.48
CA SER A 9 29.55 -8.02 -21.22
C SER A 9 28.38 -7.06 -21.42
N VAL A 10 27.17 -7.60 -21.54
CA VAL A 10 25.94 -6.84 -21.48
C VAL A 10 25.75 -6.42 -20.03
N GLY A 11 26.36 -5.29 -19.68
CA GLY A 11 26.02 -4.58 -18.46
C GLY A 11 24.54 -4.21 -18.55
N VAL A 12 23.73 -4.86 -17.73
CA VAL A 12 22.32 -4.51 -17.55
C VAL A 12 22.30 -3.12 -16.92
N LEU A 13 22.26 -2.11 -17.79
CA LEU A 13 21.93 -0.75 -17.40
C LEU A 13 20.46 -0.79 -16.96
N HIS A 14 20.21 -1.00 -15.68
CA HIS A 14 18.93 -0.68 -15.05
C HIS A 14 18.81 0.86 -14.99
N ARG A 15 18.66 1.45 -16.16
CA ARG A 15 18.08 2.77 -16.26
C ARG A 15 16.60 2.53 -16.46
N THR A 16 15.88 2.44 -15.37
CA THR A 16 14.43 2.58 -15.35
C THR A 16 14.13 3.89 -16.06
N LEU A 17 13.65 3.83 -17.29
CA LEU A 17 13.01 4.95 -17.95
C LEU A 17 11.83 5.26 -17.03
N GLY A 18 11.92 6.36 -16.28
CA GLY A 18 10.83 6.85 -15.45
C GLY A 18 9.61 7.05 -16.33
N LEU A 19 8.76 6.04 -16.39
CA LEU A 19 7.48 6.13 -17.07
C LEU A 19 6.63 7.05 -16.20
N ASN A 20 6.28 8.21 -16.75
CA ASN A 20 5.28 9.09 -16.13
C ASN A 20 3.93 8.37 -16.19
N VAL A 21 3.57 7.71 -15.11
CA VAL A 21 2.30 6.97 -14.98
C VAL A 21 1.19 7.94 -14.56
N LYS A 22 0.04 7.84 -15.19
CA LYS A 22 -1.17 8.58 -14.81
C LYS A 22 -1.88 7.83 -13.68
N ILE A 23 -1.99 8.46 -12.51
CA ILE A 23 -2.47 7.84 -11.28
C ILE A 23 -3.67 8.61 -10.73
N GLY A 24 -4.75 7.91 -10.43
CA GLY A 24 -5.85 8.42 -9.64
C GLY A 24 -5.82 7.87 -8.23
N ILE A 25 -5.90 8.72 -7.22
CA ILE A 25 -5.93 8.30 -5.81
C ILE A 25 -7.28 8.66 -5.21
N LEU A 26 -8.02 7.66 -4.75
CA LEU A 26 -9.25 7.84 -3.99
C LEU A 26 -8.92 7.76 -2.50
N GLY A 27 -9.02 8.92 -1.84
CA GLY A 27 -8.72 9.11 -0.42
C GLY A 27 -7.47 9.95 -0.16
N SER A 28 -7.65 11.03 0.62
CA SER A 28 -6.59 11.96 1.05
C SER A 28 -6.31 11.88 2.56
N GLY A 29 -6.44 10.67 3.14
CA GLY A 29 -6.03 10.39 4.52
C GLY A 29 -4.50 10.34 4.67
N HIS A 30 -4.00 9.92 5.84
CA HIS A 30 -2.56 9.92 6.12
C HIS A 30 -1.72 9.17 5.07
N ILE A 31 -2.15 7.97 4.64
CA ILE A 31 -1.46 7.22 3.58
C ILE A 31 -1.65 7.91 2.22
N GLY A 32 -2.90 8.28 1.87
CA GLY A 32 -3.22 8.85 0.57
C GLY A 32 -2.45 10.13 0.28
N LYS A 33 -2.38 11.08 1.24
CA LYS A 33 -1.62 12.32 1.04
C LYS A 33 -0.11 12.08 0.89
N THR A 34 0.47 11.11 1.61
CA THR A 34 1.87 10.74 1.42
C THR A 34 2.10 10.13 0.05
N LEU A 35 1.20 9.27 -0.43
CA LEU A 35 1.23 8.72 -1.79
C LEU A 35 1.22 9.83 -2.84
N VAL A 36 0.28 10.81 -2.73
CA VAL A 36 0.23 11.95 -3.66
C VAL A 36 1.56 12.68 -3.71
N ARG A 37 2.10 13.04 -2.56
CA ARG A 37 3.36 13.81 -2.46
C ARG A 37 4.54 13.06 -3.05
N ARG A 38 4.70 11.78 -2.73
CA ARG A 38 5.85 10.98 -3.16
C ARG A 38 5.78 10.59 -4.63
N LEU A 39 4.61 10.16 -5.11
CA LEU A 39 4.43 9.79 -6.51
C LEU A 39 4.53 11.01 -7.44
N ALA A 40 3.97 12.17 -7.05
CA ALA A 40 4.14 13.40 -7.81
C ALA A 40 5.61 13.88 -7.80
N ALA A 41 6.32 13.76 -6.67
CA ALA A 41 7.75 14.06 -6.58
C ALA A 41 8.62 13.13 -7.46
N ALA A 42 8.19 11.88 -7.64
CA ALA A 42 8.82 10.92 -8.55
C ALA A 42 8.52 11.19 -10.05
N GLY A 43 7.65 12.18 -10.37
CA GLY A 43 7.36 12.63 -11.72
C GLY A 43 6.10 12.02 -12.33
N HIS A 44 5.26 11.33 -11.55
CA HIS A 44 3.98 10.80 -12.04
C HIS A 44 2.92 11.91 -12.13
N ASP A 45 1.94 11.71 -13.03
CA ASP A 45 0.76 12.56 -13.14
C ASP A 45 -0.30 12.09 -12.15
N VAL A 46 -0.43 12.77 -11.00
CA VAL A 46 -1.25 12.33 -9.88
C VAL A 46 -2.49 13.20 -9.71
N LYS A 47 -3.67 12.58 -9.78
CA LYS A 47 -4.95 13.11 -9.37
C LYS A 47 -5.35 12.55 -8.02
N VAL A 48 -5.98 13.34 -7.17
CA VAL A 48 -6.47 12.89 -5.87
C VAL A 48 -7.87 13.42 -5.59
N ALA A 49 -8.70 12.54 -5.05
CA ALA A 49 -10.07 12.86 -4.64
C ALA A 49 -10.35 12.39 -3.21
N ASN A 50 -11.28 13.05 -2.55
CA ASN A 50 -11.87 12.60 -1.30
C ASN A 50 -13.40 12.76 -1.33
N SER A 51 -14.08 12.27 -0.30
CA SER A 51 -15.53 12.31 -0.21
C SER A 51 -16.13 13.70 0.13
N ARG A 52 -15.29 14.70 0.40
CA ARG A 52 -15.72 16.04 0.84
C ARG A 52 -15.56 17.12 -0.24
N GLY A 53 -14.97 16.75 -1.37
CA GLY A 53 -14.70 17.65 -2.50
C GLY A 53 -13.25 18.12 -2.58
N PRO A 54 -12.79 18.47 -3.80
CA PRO A 54 -11.39 18.83 -4.08
C PRO A 54 -10.90 20.04 -3.28
N GLU A 55 -11.79 20.97 -2.95
CA GLU A 55 -11.49 22.19 -2.18
C GLU A 55 -11.08 21.90 -0.72
N THR A 56 -11.36 20.69 -0.23
CA THR A 56 -10.99 20.26 1.14
C THR A 56 -9.63 19.57 1.22
N ILE A 57 -8.96 19.39 0.08
CA ILE A 57 -7.62 18.78 0.04
C ILE A 57 -6.60 19.89 0.28
N ASP A 58 -5.79 19.71 1.33
CA ASP A 58 -4.81 20.73 1.73
C ASP A 58 -3.71 20.91 0.67
N SER A 59 -3.17 22.15 0.60
CA SER A 59 -2.15 22.52 -0.37
C SER A 59 -0.82 21.78 -0.14
N GLU A 60 -0.53 21.33 1.08
CA GLU A 60 0.66 20.54 1.37
C GLU A 60 0.60 19.18 0.67
N THR A 61 -0.57 18.55 0.61
CA THR A 61 -0.79 17.32 -0.16
C THR A 61 -0.43 17.50 -1.64
N LEU A 62 -0.66 18.68 -2.20
CA LEU A 62 -0.49 19.00 -3.62
C LEU A 62 0.89 19.62 -3.96
N ALA A 63 1.73 19.87 -2.98
CA ALA A 63 2.95 20.68 -3.12
C ALA A 63 3.94 20.18 -4.20
N ASN A 64 3.93 18.88 -4.51
CA ASN A 64 4.82 18.28 -5.52
C ASN A 64 4.15 18.09 -6.91
N GLY A 65 3.00 18.71 -7.16
CA GLY A 65 2.33 18.68 -8.46
C GLY A 65 1.09 17.78 -8.53
N GLY A 66 0.63 17.21 -7.42
CA GLY A 66 -0.66 16.53 -7.35
C GLY A 66 -1.83 17.48 -7.63
N ARG A 67 -2.89 16.98 -8.24
CA ARG A 67 -4.10 17.77 -8.55
C ARG A 67 -5.30 17.23 -7.78
N ALA A 68 -5.98 18.13 -7.06
CA ALA A 68 -7.26 17.83 -6.41
C ALA A 68 -8.39 17.86 -7.47
N VAL A 69 -9.19 16.80 -7.51
CA VAL A 69 -10.26 16.61 -8.48
C VAL A 69 -11.47 15.90 -7.81
N THR A 70 -12.58 15.76 -8.52
CA THR A 70 -13.70 14.90 -8.06
C THR A 70 -13.33 13.41 -8.16
N ALA A 71 -14.11 12.53 -7.52
CA ALA A 71 -13.85 11.09 -7.58
C ALA A 71 -13.97 10.54 -9.01
N GLU A 72 -14.93 11.05 -9.76
CA GLU A 72 -15.17 10.73 -11.17
C GLU A 72 -13.97 11.15 -12.04
N GLU A 73 -13.46 12.37 -11.85
CA GLU A 73 -12.30 12.87 -12.59
C GLU A 73 -11.00 12.14 -12.23
N ALA A 74 -10.90 11.65 -10.98
CA ALA A 74 -9.71 10.94 -10.51
C ALA A 74 -9.49 9.61 -11.24
N ILE A 75 -10.54 8.98 -11.76
CA ILE A 75 -10.46 7.68 -12.43
C ILE A 75 -10.46 7.75 -13.97
N VAL A 76 -10.60 8.94 -14.56
CA VAL A 76 -10.62 9.14 -16.02
C VAL A 76 -9.20 9.28 -16.54
N ASP A 77 -8.89 8.61 -17.66
CA ASP A 77 -7.59 8.68 -18.33
C ASP A 77 -6.40 8.37 -17.41
N VAL A 78 -6.53 7.37 -16.56
CA VAL A 78 -5.48 6.89 -15.65
C VAL A 78 -5.13 5.43 -15.93
N GLU A 79 -3.88 5.09 -15.71
CA GLU A 79 -3.34 3.73 -15.86
C GLU A 79 -3.45 2.96 -14.53
N VAL A 80 -3.46 3.70 -13.42
CA VAL A 80 -3.51 3.15 -12.06
C VAL A 80 -4.53 3.91 -11.22
N VAL A 81 -5.33 3.17 -10.44
CA VAL A 81 -6.19 3.72 -9.39
C VAL A 81 -5.72 3.16 -8.04
N ILE A 82 -5.41 4.05 -7.09
CA ILE A 82 -5.04 3.65 -5.73
C ILE A 82 -6.21 3.97 -4.78
N LEU A 83 -6.66 2.94 -4.06
CA LEU A 83 -7.71 3.06 -3.05
C LEU A 83 -7.07 3.26 -1.68
N SER A 84 -7.12 4.49 -1.16
CA SER A 84 -6.65 4.84 0.17
C SER A 84 -7.81 5.34 1.05
N ILE A 85 -8.85 4.53 1.12
CA ILE A 85 -10.12 4.79 1.81
C ILE A 85 -10.33 3.78 2.96
N PRO A 86 -11.21 4.07 3.95
CA PRO A 86 -11.59 3.10 4.96
C PRO A 86 -12.18 1.83 4.33
N PHE A 87 -11.85 0.67 4.90
CA PHE A 87 -12.24 -0.64 4.37
C PHE A 87 -13.76 -0.76 4.10
N LYS A 88 -14.59 -0.27 5.03
CA LYS A 88 -16.05 -0.27 4.90
C LYS A 88 -16.59 0.54 3.71
N GLN A 89 -15.77 1.42 3.11
CA GLN A 89 -16.16 2.25 1.97
C GLN A 89 -15.88 1.57 0.62
N ILE A 90 -15.19 0.43 0.61
CA ILE A 90 -14.87 -0.30 -0.64
C ILE A 90 -16.11 -0.59 -1.48
N PRO A 91 -17.24 -1.11 -0.94
CA PRO A 91 -18.43 -1.36 -1.75
C PRO A 91 -19.03 -0.09 -2.36
N ALA A 92 -18.89 1.06 -1.70
CA ALA A 92 -19.45 2.32 -2.18
C ALA A 92 -18.73 2.88 -3.43
N VAL A 93 -17.45 2.51 -3.64
CA VAL A 93 -16.69 2.93 -4.83
C VAL A 93 -16.76 1.90 -5.98
N ALA A 94 -17.32 0.73 -5.76
CA ALA A 94 -17.43 -0.30 -6.79
C ALA A 94 -18.17 0.17 -8.07
N PRO A 95 -19.31 0.88 -7.99
CA PRO A 95 -19.98 1.41 -9.18
C PRO A 95 -19.10 2.38 -9.99
N LEU A 96 -18.30 3.20 -9.30
CA LEU A 96 -17.37 4.12 -9.94
C LEU A 96 -16.29 3.35 -10.71
N LEU A 97 -15.70 2.32 -10.07
CA LEU A 97 -14.65 1.51 -10.67
C LEU A 97 -15.12 0.54 -11.76
N SER A 98 -16.43 0.29 -11.85
CA SER A 98 -16.98 -0.57 -12.91
C SER A 98 -16.86 0.07 -14.31
N SER A 99 -16.68 1.40 -14.38
CA SER A 99 -16.57 2.15 -15.62
C SER A 99 -15.15 2.25 -16.19
N ILE A 100 -14.11 1.92 -15.41
CA ILE A 100 -12.74 2.03 -15.85
C ILE A 100 -12.30 0.80 -16.66
N PRO A 101 -11.33 0.92 -17.60
CA PRO A 101 -10.83 -0.18 -18.40
C PRO A 101 -10.35 -1.36 -17.56
N SER A 102 -10.45 -2.59 -18.09
CA SER A 102 -10.03 -3.81 -17.39
C SER A 102 -8.52 -3.90 -17.18
N GLU A 103 -7.75 -3.23 -18.02
CA GLU A 103 -6.28 -3.10 -17.96
C GLU A 103 -5.80 -2.10 -16.90
N THR A 104 -6.67 -1.18 -16.45
CA THR A 104 -6.31 -0.26 -15.37
C THR A 104 -5.99 -1.03 -14.09
N VAL A 105 -4.79 -0.83 -13.56
CA VAL A 105 -4.34 -1.46 -12.32
C VAL A 105 -5.04 -0.81 -11.14
N VAL A 106 -5.65 -1.60 -10.26
CA VAL A 106 -6.25 -1.10 -9.02
C VAL A 106 -5.42 -1.59 -7.84
N ILE A 107 -4.92 -0.66 -7.02
CA ILE A 107 -4.12 -0.98 -5.83
C ILE A 107 -4.91 -0.62 -4.58
N ASP A 108 -5.13 -1.58 -3.70
CA ASP A 108 -5.79 -1.38 -2.42
C ASP A 108 -4.77 -1.23 -1.29
N THR A 109 -4.91 -0.17 -0.50
CA THR A 109 -4.06 0.11 0.67
C THR A 109 -4.78 -0.10 2.00
N SER A 110 -6.04 -0.53 1.97
CA SER A 110 -6.89 -0.58 3.14
C SER A 110 -6.58 -1.78 4.06
N ASN A 111 -7.02 -1.71 5.30
CA ASN A 111 -7.04 -2.81 6.26
C ASN A 111 -8.36 -2.81 6.99
N TYR A 112 -8.83 -3.98 7.38
CA TYR A 112 -10.04 -4.14 8.18
C TYR A 112 -9.76 -3.95 9.67
N TYR A 113 -10.52 -3.03 10.27
CA TYR A 113 -10.54 -2.80 11.72
C TYR A 113 -11.99 -2.83 12.20
N PRO A 114 -12.43 -3.88 12.90
CA PRO A 114 -13.84 -4.02 13.32
C PRO A 114 -14.38 -2.82 14.09
N ALA A 115 -13.55 -2.20 14.96
CA ALA A 115 -13.94 -1.03 15.73
C ALA A 115 -14.24 0.21 14.85
N ARG A 116 -13.65 0.30 13.66
CA ARG A 116 -13.85 1.41 12.71
C ARG A 116 -14.88 1.07 11.62
N ASP A 117 -14.80 -0.15 11.12
CA ASP A 117 -15.49 -0.56 9.89
C ASP A 117 -16.82 -1.27 10.17
N GLY A 118 -17.06 -1.68 11.42
CA GLY A 118 -18.15 -2.56 11.81
C GLY A 118 -17.82 -4.03 11.51
N GLU A 119 -18.75 -4.92 11.81
CA GLU A 119 -18.59 -6.35 11.52
C GLU A 119 -18.83 -6.64 10.04
N ILE A 120 -17.93 -7.41 9.44
CA ILE A 120 -18.05 -7.96 8.08
C ILE A 120 -17.98 -9.47 8.20
N ALA A 121 -19.14 -10.12 8.16
CA ALA A 121 -19.29 -11.55 8.47
C ALA A 121 -18.31 -12.44 7.68
N ALA A 122 -18.08 -12.17 6.39
CA ALA A 122 -17.17 -12.95 5.57
C ALA A 122 -15.71 -12.87 6.08
N ILE A 123 -15.25 -11.67 6.46
CA ILE A 123 -13.90 -11.46 7.03
C ILE A 123 -13.80 -12.11 8.42
N ASP A 124 -14.82 -11.94 9.25
CA ASP A 124 -14.87 -12.52 10.60
C ASP A 124 -14.90 -14.06 10.56
N GLN A 125 -15.39 -14.66 9.46
CA GLN A 125 -15.35 -16.08 9.17
C GLN A 125 -14.05 -16.56 8.51
N GLY A 126 -13.07 -15.64 8.30
CA GLY A 126 -11.74 -15.98 7.82
C GLY A 126 -11.46 -15.75 6.35
N GLN A 127 -12.35 -15.07 5.60
CA GLN A 127 -12.05 -14.62 4.25
C GLN A 127 -10.86 -13.65 4.29
N VAL A 128 -9.93 -13.78 3.33
CA VAL A 128 -8.79 -12.88 3.20
C VAL A 128 -9.28 -11.50 2.77
N GLU A 129 -8.83 -10.45 3.44
CA GLU A 129 -9.26 -9.06 3.18
C GLU A 129 -9.16 -8.67 1.71
N SER A 130 -8.03 -8.98 1.05
CA SER A 130 -7.84 -8.62 -0.36
C SER A 130 -8.76 -9.40 -1.31
N LEU A 131 -9.11 -10.65 -0.99
CA LEU A 131 -10.07 -11.41 -1.78
C LEU A 131 -11.48 -10.82 -1.64
N TRP A 132 -11.86 -10.41 -0.42
CA TRP A 132 -13.13 -9.71 -0.22
C TRP A 132 -13.17 -8.38 -1.00
N VAL A 133 -12.08 -7.60 -0.98
CA VAL A 133 -12.00 -6.35 -1.76
C VAL A 133 -12.17 -6.61 -3.25
N ALA A 134 -11.45 -7.59 -3.81
CA ALA A 134 -11.56 -7.97 -5.22
C ALA A 134 -12.99 -8.40 -5.58
N GLU A 135 -13.66 -9.16 -4.71
CA GLU A 135 -15.05 -9.58 -4.87
C GLU A 135 -16.00 -8.38 -4.86
N GLN A 136 -15.87 -7.43 -3.89
CA GLN A 136 -16.71 -6.24 -3.83
C GLN A 136 -16.56 -5.35 -5.07
N LEU A 137 -15.35 -5.26 -5.60
CA LEU A 137 -15.06 -4.44 -6.77
C LEU A 137 -15.36 -5.15 -8.10
N GLY A 138 -15.57 -6.47 -8.07
CA GLY A 138 -15.77 -7.29 -9.28
C GLY A 138 -14.59 -7.27 -10.25
N ARG A 139 -13.37 -7.04 -9.75
CA ARG A 139 -12.16 -6.93 -10.57
C ARG A 139 -10.89 -7.32 -9.81
N PRO A 140 -9.82 -7.73 -10.54
CA PRO A 140 -8.50 -7.95 -9.94
C PRO A 140 -7.96 -6.67 -9.29
N ILE A 141 -7.18 -6.85 -8.21
CA ILE A 141 -6.46 -5.78 -7.52
C ILE A 141 -5.03 -6.21 -7.21
N ALA A 142 -4.18 -5.25 -6.85
CA ALA A 142 -2.97 -5.47 -6.09
C ALA A 142 -3.14 -4.97 -4.66
N LYS A 143 -2.39 -5.52 -3.72
CA LYS A 143 -2.33 -5.08 -2.31
C LYS A 143 -0.96 -4.50 -2.02
N ALA A 144 -0.89 -3.24 -1.60
CA ALA A 144 0.36 -2.59 -1.21
C ALA A 144 0.09 -1.45 -0.22
N TRP A 145 1.14 -0.93 0.43
CA TRP A 145 1.13 0.15 1.43
C TRP A 145 0.19 -0.06 2.62
N ASN A 146 -0.46 -1.20 2.71
CA ASN A 146 -1.29 -1.56 3.86
C ASN A 146 -0.46 -1.92 5.09
N ALA A 147 0.80 -2.36 4.91
CA ALA A 147 1.69 -2.86 5.95
C ALA A 147 2.74 -1.82 6.42
N ILE A 148 2.58 -0.54 6.08
CA ILE A 148 3.42 0.56 6.56
C ILE A 148 2.62 1.47 7.49
N GLY A 149 3.22 1.88 8.61
CA GLY A 149 2.65 2.91 9.48
C GLY A 149 2.68 4.28 8.80
N SER A 150 1.61 5.06 8.93
CA SER A 150 1.51 6.35 8.26
C SER A 150 2.60 7.34 8.69
N GLY A 151 3.05 7.31 9.96
CA GLY A 151 4.18 8.09 10.44
C GLY A 151 5.48 7.66 9.78
N SER A 152 5.80 6.35 9.81
CA SER A 152 6.98 5.84 9.12
C SER A 152 6.97 6.15 7.62
N PHE A 153 5.81 6.05 6.98
CA PHE A 153 5.68 6.39 5.56
C PHE A 153 5.83 7.89 5.29
N ALA A 154 5.39 8.76 6.18
CA ALA A 154 5.55 10.20 6.01
C ALA A 154 6.99 10.68 6.25
N ASP A 155 7.64 10.15 7.29
CA ASP A 155 8.84 10.73 7.89
C ASP A 155 10.14 10.01 7.48
N LYS A 156 10.06 8.73 7.06
CA LYS A 156 11.24 7.93 6.72
C LYS A 156 11.36 7.82 5.20
N ASP A 157 12.37 8.48 4.67
CA ASP A 157 12.76 8.41 3.27
C ASP A 157 14.25 8.02 3.19
N THR A 158 14.50 6.89 2.51
CA THR A 158 15.85 6.34 2.43
C THR A 158 16.17 6.06 0.96
N PRO A 159 17.38 6.45 0.48
CA PRO A 159 17.77 6.23 -0.92
C PRO A 159 17.68 4.76 -1.34
N ALA A 160 17.42 4.54 -2.63
CA ALA A 160 17.44 3.20 -3.20
C ALA A 160 18.82 2.54 -3.01
N GLY A 161 18.81 1.27 -2.60
CA GLY A 161 20.02 0.50 -2.33
C GLY A 161 20.59 0.64 -0.92
N ASP A 162 20.03 1.49 -0.08
CA ASP A 162 20.40 1.55 1.33
C ASP A 162 19.90 0.29 2.06
N PRO A 163 20.77 -0.44 2.80
CA PRO A 163 20.37 -1.67 3.49
C PRO A 163 19.37 -1.44 4.63
N GLN A 164 19.19 -0.20 5.09
CA GLN A 164 18.22 0.17 6.11
C GLN A 164 16.89 0.68 5.52
N ARG A 165 16.76 0.70 4.18
CA ARG A 165 15.53 1.13 3.53
C ARG A 165 14.37 0.23 3.92
N ILE A 166 13.27 0.85 4.34
CA ILE A 166 12.06 0.12 4.72
C ILE A 166 11.51 -0.59 3.49
N ALA A 167 11.18 -1.87 3.66
CA ALA A 167 10.51 -2.68 2.66
C ALA A 167 9.07 -2.98 3.06
N ILE A 168 8.20 -3.11 2.06
CA ILE A 168 6.82 -3.56 2.25
C ILE A 168 6.49 -4.72 1.32
N PRO A 169 5.66 -5.67 1.78
CA PRO A 169 5.14 -6.72 0.93
C PRO A 169 4.11 -6.16 -0.05
N ILE A 170 4.10 -6.72 -1.27
CA ILE A 170 3.04 -6.52 -2.26
C ILE A 170 2.45 -7.88 -2.64
N ALA A 171 1.16 -7.93 -2.91
CA ALA A 171 0.50 -9.14 -3.40
C ALA A 171 -0.40 -8.83 -4.60
N ALA A 172 -0.34 -9.65 -5.63
CA ALA A 172 -1.19 -9.53 -6.81
C ALA A 172 -1.26 -10.86 -7.57
N ASP A 173 -2.40 -11.13 -8.20
CA ASP A 173 -2.58 -12.35 -9.01
C ASP A 173 -2.15 -12.13 -10.47
N ARG A 174 -2.37 -10.93 -11.04
CA ARG A 174 -1.93 -10.60 -12.40
C ARG A 174 -0.50 -10.08 -12.41
N GLU A 175 0.32 -10.56 -13.34
CA GLU A 175 1.72 -10.13 -13.49
C GLU A 175 1.86 -8.63 -13.79
N GLN A 176 0.95 -8.06 -14.59
CA GLN A 176 0.93 -6.63 -14.87
C GLN A 176 0.72 -5.82 -13.57
N ASP A 177 -0.25 -6.21 -12.74
CA ASP A 177 -0.55 -5.52 -11.48
C ASP A 177 0.64 -5.58 -10.53
N ARG A 178 1.28 -6.75 -10.44
CA ARG A 178 2.49 -6.99 -9.65
C ARG A 178 3.62 -6.06 -10.07
N ARG A 179 3.96 -6.06 -11.37
CA ARG A 179 5.06 -5.25 -11.90
C ARG A 179 4.84 -3.76 -11.66
N VAL A 180 3.66 -3.24 -12.03
CA VAL A 180 3.34 -1.83 -11.84
C VAL A 180 3.36 -1.44 -10.35
N THR A 181 2.82 -2.30 -9.48
CA THR A 181 2.82 -2.04 -8.04
C THR A 181 4.23 -2.01 -7.46
N VAL A 182 5.12 -2.94 -7.87
CA VAL A 182 6.54 -2.93 -7.46
C VAL A 182 7.23 -1.63 -7.86
N GLU A 183 7.07 -1.18 -9.09
CA GLU A 183 7.65 0.08 -9.59
C GLU A 183 7.18 1.27 -8.75
N LEU A 184 5.86 1.42 -8.58
CA LEU A 184 5.29 2.53 -7.82
C LEU A 184 5.67 2.51 -6.33
N VAL A 185 5.76 1.33 -5.70
CA VAL A 185 6.24 1.21 -4.31
C VAL A 185 7.67 1.72 -4.20
N ASN A 186 8.55 1.31 -5.12
CA ASN A 186 9.95 1.76 -5.13
C ASN A 186 10.07 3.29 -5.32
N ASP A 187 9.21 3.87 -6.16
CA ASP A 187 9.16 5.32 -6.40
C ASP A 187 8.65 6.11 -5.19
N THR A 188 7.95 5.45 -4.27
CA THR A 188 7.55 6.07 -2.99
C THR A 188 8.62 6.03 -1.90
N GLY A 189 9.88 5.67 -2.20
CA GLY A 189 10.95 5.66 -1.20
C GLY A 189 10.98 4.41 -0.32
N LEU A 190 10.27 3.35 -0.70
CA LEU A 190 10.25 2.05 -0.04
C LEU A 190 10.80 0.97 -0.96
N ASP A 191 11.19 -0.18 -0.43
CA ASP A 191 11.48 -1.36 -1.22
C ASP A 191 10.24 -2.26 -1.34
N ALA A 192 9.85 -2.63 -2.56
CA ALA A 192 8.81 -3.62 -2.77
C ALA A 192 9.37 -5.04 -2.65
N VAL A 193 8.67 -5.90 -1.92
CA VAL A 193 8.95 -7.35 -1.86
C VAL A 193 7.71 -8.11 -2.31
N ASP A 194 7.84 -8.93 -3.35
CA ASP A 194 6.75 -9.78 -3.82
C ASP A 194 6.37 -10.81 -2.74
N ALA A 195 5.15 -10.73 -2.25
CA ALA A 195 4.56 -11.63 -1.26
C ALA A 195 3.59 -12.65 -1.89
N GLY A 196 3.54 -12.74 -3.21
CA GLY A 196 2.76 -13.75 -3.92
C GLY A 196 1.35 -13.31 -4.29
N SER A 197 0.40 -14.25 -4.23
CA SER A 197 -0.99 -14.05 -4.64
C SER A 197 -1.82 -13.30 -3.60
N LEU A 198 -2.98 -12.80 -4.01
CA LEU A 198 -3.94 -12.19 -3.09
C LEU A 198 -4.43 -13.16 -2.01
N SER A 199 -4.49 -14.46 -2.30
CA SER A 199 -4.87 -15.48 -1.31
C SER A 199 -3.88 -15.61 -0.16
N GLU A 200 -2.60 -15.24 -0.37
CA GLU A 200 -1.55 -15.22 0.67
C GLU A 200 -1.42 -13.85 1.35
N SER A 201 -2.13 -12.82 0.90
CA SER A 201 -2.03 -11.46 1.43
C SER A 201 -2.46 -11.33 2.89
N TRP A 202 -3.09 -12.35 3.47
CA TRP A 202 -3.35 -12.41 4.92
C TRP A 202 -2.07 -12.32 5.75
N ARG A 203 -0.91 -12.68 5.18
CA ARG A 203 0.39 -12.58 5.84
C ARG A 203 0.88 -11.15 6.02
N GLN A 204 0.23 -10.18 5.37
CA GLN A 204 0.52 -8.75 5.51
C GLN A 204 -0.64 -7.96 6.15
N GLN A 205 -1.66 -8.64 6.68
CA GLN A 205 -2.77 -8.04 7.41
C GLN A 205 -2.36 -7.60 8.84
N PRO A 206 -3.16 -6.73 9.50
CA PRO A 206 -2.92 -6.32 10.87
C PRO A 206 -2.73 -7.51 11.82
N GLY A 207 -1.70 -7.45 12.66
CA GLY A 207 -1.32 -8.53 13.57
C GLY A 207 -0.25 -9.47 13.03
N SER A 208 0.13 -9.36 11.75
CA SER A 208 1.25 -10.12 11.16
C SER A 208 2.60 -9.48 11.47
N PRO A 209 3.70 -10.27 11.44
CA PRO A 209 5.04 -9.76 11.72
C PRO A 209 5.53 -8.66 10.77
N VAL A 210 5.01 -8.60 9.53
CA VAL A 210 5.37 -7.53 8.58
C VAL A 210 4.56 -6.25 8.77
N TYR A 211 3.48 -6.29 9.57
CA TYR A 211 2.53 -5.18 9.64
C TYR A 211 3.04 -4.02 10.50
N CYS A 212 3.39 -2.91 9.86
CA CYS A 212 3.88 -1.68 10.51
C CYS A 212 5.04 -1.95 11.50
N THR A 213 6.03 -2.73 11.04
CA THR A 213 7.22 -3.11 11.81
C THR A 213 8.51 -2.58 11.22
N ASP A 214 8.44 -1.82 10.12
CA ASP A 214 9.57 -1.16 9.46
C ASP A 214 10.75 -2.13 9.21
N LEU A 215 10.47 -3.23 8.54
CA LEU A 215 11.46 -4.23 8.19
C LEU A 215 12.21 -3.85 6.91
N THR A 216 13.43 -4.35 6.77
CA THR A 216 14.20 -4.23 5.53
C THR A 216 13.82 -5.34 4.54
N ARG A 217 14.23 -5.19 3.28
CA ARG A 217 14.01 -6.19 2.23
C ARG A 217 14.43 -7.60 2.63
N GLU A 218 15.56 -7.75 3.33
CA GLU A 218 16.08 -9.03 3.77
C GLU A 218 15.23 -9.69 4.86
N GLN A 219 14.55 -8.89 5.67
CA GLN A 219 13.74 -9.37 6.81
C GLN A 219 12.33 -9.79 6.41
N ILE A 220 11.76 -9.21 5.34
CA ILE A 220 10.38 -9.47 4.91
C ILE A 220 10.08 -10.94 4.65
N PRO A 221 10.91 -11.73 3.92
CA PRO A 221 10.58 -13.12 3.63
C PRO A 221 10.38 -13.98 4.88
N GLN A 222 11.26 -13.84 5.88
CA GLN A 222 11.14 -14.58 7.13
C GLN A 222 9.89 -14.12 7.93
N ALA A 223 9.64 -12.81 8.01
CA ALA A 223 8.48 -12.28 8.71
C ALA A 223 7.15 -12.71 8.06
N LEU A 224 7.10 -12.85 6.72
CA LEU A 224 5.95 -13.43 6.02
C LEU A 224 5.79 -14.91 6.36
N ALA A 225 6.88 -15.67 6.43
CA ALA A 225 6.87 -17.09 6.78
C ALA A 225 6.40 -17.33 8.23
N ASP A 226 6.77 -16.44 9.16
CA ASP A 226 6.43 -16.50 10.58
C ASP A 226 4.99 -16.04 10.88
N ALA A 227 4.24 -15.56 9.88
CA ALA A 227 2.87 -15.16 10.06
C ALA A 227 1.97 -16.36 10.43
N ASP A 228 1.18 -16.19 11.50
CA ASP A 228 0.23 -17.19 11.99
C ASP A 228 -1.19 -16.62 11.90
N LYS A 229 -1.98 -17.12 10.93
CA LYS A 229 -3.33 -16.63 10.63
C LYS A 229 -4.25 -16.67 11.85
N ALA A 230 -4.14 -17.70 12.67
CA ALA A 230 -4.98 -17.86 13.85
C ALA A 230 -4.73 -16.81 14.94
N ARG A 231 -3.56 -16.18 14.94
CA ARG A 231 -3.15 -15.21 15.95
C ARG A 231 -3.33 -13.75 15.54
N LEU A 232 -3.55 -13.45 14.26
CA LEU A 232 -3.58 -12.07 13.75
C LEU A 232 -4.56 -11.20 14.53
N ARG A 233 -5.82 -11.63 14.63
CA ARG A 233 -6.86 -10.86 15.31
C ARG A 233 -6.53 -10.60 16.78
N LYS A 234 -6.08 -11.62 17.49
CA LYS A 234 -5.73 -11.49 18.90
C LYS A 234 -4.54 -10.55 19.12
N ARG A 235 -3.53 -10.62 18.27
CA ARG A 235 -2.37 -9.73 18.32
C ARG A 235 -2.78 -8.27 18.05
N LEU A 236 -3.62 -8.04 17.04
CA LEU A 236 -4.18 -6.70 16.76
C LEU A 236 -4.94 -6.15 17.98
N GLU A 237 -5.83 -6.93 18.57
CA GLU A 237 -6.60 -6.53 19.75
C GLU A 237 -5.69 -6.13 20.91
N LEU A 238 -4.61 -6.88 21.17
CA LEU A 238 -3.63 -6.55 22.20
C LEU A 238 -2.93 -5.21 21.96
N VAL A 239 -2.47 -4.98 20.73
CA VAL A 239 -1.83 -3.70 20.36
C VAL A 239 -2.81 -2.55 20.49
N MET A 240 -4.04 -2.70 20.00
CA MET A 240 -5.07 -1.66 20.12
C MET A 240 -5.41 -1.37 21.59
N ALA A 241 -5.51 -2.39 22.42
CA ALA A 241 -5.76 -2.21 23.87
C ALA A 241 -4.65 -1.40 24.56
N VAL A 242 -3.37 -1.68 24.24
CA VAL A 242 -2.23 -0.93 24.77
C VAL A 242 -2.21 0.53 24.26
N ILE A 243 -2.53 0.75 22.99
CA ILE A 243 -2.61 2.10 22.41
C ILE A 243 -3.71 2.90 23.13
N VAL A 244 -4.90 2.33 23.29
CA VAL A 244 -6.03 2.98 23.95
C VAL A 244 -5.75 3.25 25.44
N GLU A 245 -5.14 2.31 26.15
CA GLU A 245 -4.75 2.50 27.54
C GLU A 245 -3.79 3.67 27.71
N ARG A 246 -2.78 3.77 26.84
CA ARG A 246 -1.72 4.77 26.96
C ARG A 246 -2.13 6.16 26.42
N LEU A 247 -2.85 6.21 25.30
CA LEU A 247 -3.13 7.45 24.56
C LEU A 247 -4.60 7.87 24.62
N GLY A 248 -5.46 7.06 25.22
CA GLY A 248 -6.92 7.25 25.22
C GLY A 248 -7.57 6.78 23.91
N PRO A 249 -8.91 6.77 23.86
CA PRO A 249 -9.68 6.16 22.77
C PRO A 249 -9.55 6.90 21.40
N THR A 250 -9.10 8.15 21.42
CA THR A 250 -8.89 8.98 20.23
C THR A 250 -7.41 9.26 19.96
N GLY A 251 -6.52 8.77 20.83
CA GLY A 251 -5.08 8.98 20.71
C GLY A 251 -4.50 8.23 19.51
N TYR A 252 -3.58 8.89 18.79
CA TYR A 252 -2.90 8.31 17.64
C TYR A 252 -1.41 8.11 17.99
N PRO A 253 -0.85 6.89 17.85
CA PRO A 253 0.54 6.64 18.14
C PRO A 253 1.47 7.31 17.12
N ASP A 254 2.60 7.87 17.57
CA ASP A 254 3.67 8.23 16.65
C ASP A 254 4.26 6.98 15.95
N GLY A 255 4.96 7.19 14.83
CA GLY A 255 5.45 6.10 14.00
C GLY A 255 6.38 5.16 14.75
N ASP A 256 7.30 5.70 15.56
CA ASP A 256 8.29 4.89 16.28
C ASP A 256 7.67 4.11 17.44
N TYR A 257 6.69 4.69 18.13
CA TYR A 257 5.95 3.97 19.15
C TYR A 257 5.13 2.82 18.57
N LEU A 258 4.45 3.07 17.45
CA LEU A 258 3.69 2.03 16.74
C LEU A 258 4.62 0.86 16.32
N VAL A 259 5.76 1.15 15.73
CA VAL A 259 6.74 0.13 15.32
C VAL A 259 7.22 -0.69 16.53
N ARG A 260 7.57 -0.03 17.65
CA ARG A 260 8.05 -0.74 18.86
C ARG A 260 7.01 -1.68 19.42
N ILE A 261 5.75 -1.25 19.54
CA ILE A 261 4.68 -2.09 20.12
C ILE A 261 4.33 -3.24 19.15
N ASN A 262 4.27 -2.98 17.84
CA ASN A 262 4.00 -4.03 16.87
C ASN A 262 5.10 -5.09 16.86
N ARG A 263 6.37 -4.70 16.88
CA ARG A 263 7.49 -5.64 17.00
C ARG A 263 7.41 -6.49 18.27
N ALA A 264 7.05 -5.89 19.40
CA ALA A 264 6.94 -6.61 20.67
C ALA A 264 5.79 -7.64 20.71
N VAL A 265 4.72 -7.42 19.92
CA VAL A 265 3.52 -8.28 19.96
C VAL A 265 3.42 -9.20 18.74
N PHE A 266 3.86 -8.75 17.54
CA PHE A 266 3.67 -9.49 16.30
C PHE A 266 4.86 -10.38 15.93
N MET A 267 6.04 -10.03 16.36
CA MET A 267 7.27 -10.78 16.11
C MET A 267 7.67 -11.62 17.33
#